data_ac54ed60e9a225419a18d0181469efb7
#
_entry.id   ac54ed60e9a225419a18d0181469efb7
#
_cell.length_a   1.000
_cell.length_b   1.000
_cell.length_c   1.000
_cell.angle_alpha   90.00
_cell.angle_beta   90.00
_cell.angle_gamma   90.00
#
_symmetry.space_group_name_H-M   'P 1'
#
loop_
_entity.id
_entity.type
_entity.pdbx_description
1 polymer ?
#
loop_
_entity_poly.entity_id
_entity_poly.type
_entity_poly.pdbx_seq_one_letter_code
_entity_poly.pdbx_strand_id
1 'polypeptide(L)'
;MNKVGILHPGEMGFAVANSVLNSGHEVYWCSEGRSEATRQRAQTLNLSACSTLDELCRTCGILISVCPPHAALDMAQAVKDSGFRGLYADINAIAPNTMKTLADNLQTTGITVIDGGIIGLPPVSAGTTWLHLSGHGAEQVADCFSAGPMETSILGPEIGQASGLKMCFAANSKGTAALHAAILGAADNLGVREALERQWDTYTPGFTAKAHG
;
A
#
# COMPACT_ATOMS: atom_id res chain seq x y z
N MET A 1 14.96 -4.39 17.52
CA MET A 1 15.38 -4.70 16.14
C MET A 1 14.60 -5.94 15.71
N ASN A 2 13.76 -5.83 14.67
CA ASN A 2 12.92 -6.91 14.15
C ASN A 2 13.49 -7.42 12.82
N LYS A 3 13.17 -8.67 12.48
CA LYS A 3 13.35 -9.23 11.13
C LYS A 3 12.04 -9.08 10.37
N VAL A 4 12.06 -8.27 9.32
CA VAL A 4 10.88 -7.91 8.53
C VAL A 4 11.01 -8.46 7.12
N GLY A 5 10.04 -9.24 6.69
CA GLY A 5 9.97 -9.80 5.34
C GLY A 5 9.13 -8.92 4.42
N ILE A 6 9.69 -8.48 3.30
CA ILE A 6 8.95 -7.80 2.24
C ILE A 6 8.62 -8.81 1.16
N LEU A 7 7.33 -9.11 0.99
CA LEU A 7 6.90 -10.18 0.09
C LEU A 7 7.08 -9.84 -1.39
N HIS A 8 7.11 -8.57 -1.76
CA HIS A 8 7.30 -8.14 -3.15
C HIS A 8 8.03 -6.79 -3.25
N PRO A 9 9.37 -6.74 -3.32
CA PRO A 9 10.12 -5.49 -3.44
C PRO A 9 10.05 -4.92 -4.88
N GLY A 10 8.83 -4.58 -5.35
CA GLY A 10 8.58 -3.75 -6.52
C GLY A 10 8.96 -2.28 -6.24
N GLU A 11 8.46 -1.32 -7.01
CA GLU A 11 8.78 0.10 -6.78
C GLU A 11 8.33 0.58 -5.39
N MET A 12 7.07 0.36 -5.04
CA MET A 12 6.57 0.71 -3.70
C MET A 12 7.18 -0.17 -2.61
N GLY A 13 7.36 -1.47 -2.87
CA GLY A 13 8.01 -2.38 -1.93
C GLY A 13 9.47 -2.04 -1.65
N PHE A 14 10.18 -1.46 -2.60
CA PHE A 14 11.51 -0.89 -2.41
C PHE A 14 11.48 0.29 -1.42
N ALA A 15 10.54 1.22 -1.58
CA ALA A 15 10.38 2.36 -0.68
C ALA A 15 9.97 1.93 0.75
N VAL A 16 9.09 0.92 0.86
CA VAL A 16 8.74 0.27 2.13
C VAL A 16 9.99 -0.34 2.78
N ALA A 17 10.74 -1.15 2.05
CA ALA A 17 11.96 -1.78 2.55
C ALA A 17 13.00 -0.74 3.02
N ASN A 18 13.18 0.34 2.25
CA ASN A 18 14.09 1.43 2.62
C ASN A 18 13.66 2.13 3.92
N SER A 19 12.37 2.38 4.10
CA SER A 19 11.85 2.99 5.34
C SER A 19 12.07 2.09 6.55
N VAL A 20 11.89 0.77 6.40
CA VAL A 20 12.13 -0.23 7.44
C VAL A 20 13.61 -0.32 7.80
N LEU A 21 14.51 -0.31 6.80
CA LEU A 21 15.97 -0.29 7.01
C LEU A 21 16.42 0.96 7.77
N ASN A 22 15.93 2.14 7.36
CA ASN A 22 16.24 3.42 8.00
C ASN A 22 15.79 3.46 9.47
N SER A 23 14.77 2.67 9.81
CA SER A 23 14.28 2.49 11.18
C SER A 23 15.08 1.47 12.01
N GLY A 24 16.19 0.96 11.47
CA GLY A 24 17.12 0.08 12.18
C GLY A 24 16.70 -1.38 12.26
N HIS A 25 15.83 -1.83 11.35
CA HIS A 25 15.40 -3.23 11.27
C HIS A 25 16.14 -4.00 10.17
N GLU A 26 16.21 -5.32 10.30
CA GLU A 26 16.71 -6.20 9.26
C GLU A 26 15.60 -6.49 8.24
N VAL A 27 15.89 -6.34 6.95
CA VAL A 27 14.91 -6.57 5.90
C VAL A 27 15.29 -7.77 5.05
N TYR A 28 14.35 -8.69 4.93
CA TYR A 28 14.45 -9.92 4.16
C TYR A 28 13.43 -9.91 3.01
N TRP A 29 13.72 -10.66 1.96
CA TRP A 29 12.81 -10.83 0.82
C TRP A 29 12.95 -12.21 0.18
N CYS A 30 11.89 -12.71 -0.47
CA CYS A 30 11.91 -13.97 -1.20
C CYS A 30 12.39 -13.72 -2.64
N SER A 31 13.48 -14.38 -3.05
CA SER A 31 14.09 -14.21 -4.37
C SER A 31 13.52 -15.14 -5.44
N GLU A 32 12.78 -16.18 -5.05
CA GLU A 32 12.15 -17.13 -5.94
C GLU A 32 11.17 -16.47 -6.90
N GLY A 33 11.27 -16.78 -8.18
CA GLY A 33 10.34 -16.30 -9.23
C GLY A 33 10.37 -14.79 -9.48
N ARG A 34 11.36 -14.05 -8.96
CA ARG A 34 11.42 -12.59 -9.12
C ARG A 34 12.18 -12.17 -10.37
N SER A 35 11.69 -11.07 -10.98
CA SER A 35 12.34 -10.45 -12.14
C SER A 35 13.72 -9.89 -11.79
N GLU A 36 14.56 -9.72 -12.81
CA GLU A 36 15.87 -9.09 -12.66
C GLU A 36 15.76 -7.67 -12.06
N ALA A 37 14.80 -6.88 -12.51
CA ALA A 37 14.56 -5.54 -11.96
C ALA A 37 14.27 -5.57 -10.45
N THR A 38 13.52 -6.57 -9.95
CA THR A 38 13.27 -6.75 -8.52
C THR A 38 14.53 -7.16 -7.77
N ARG A 39 15.35 -8.04 -8.36
CA ARG A 39 16.65 -8.45 -7.78
C ARG A 39 17.61 -7.26 -7.64
N GLN A 40 17.70 -6.43 -8.67
CA GLN A 40 18.53 -5.21 -8.66
C GLN A 40 18.08 -4.23 -7.57
N ARG A 41 16.76 -4.02 -7.40
CA ARG A 41 16.23 -3.18 -6.30
C ARG A 41 16.63 -3.73 -4.93
N ALA A 42 16.47 -5.03 -4.73
CA ALA A 42 16.85 -5.67 -3.47
C ALA A 42 18.36 -5.55 -3.20
N GLN A 43 19.20 -5.71 -4.23
CA GLN A 43 20.66 -5.52 -4.14
C GLN A 43 21.03 -4.07 -3.80
N THR A 44 20.37 -3.08 -4.39
CA THR A 44 20.61 -1.65 -4.10
C THR A 44 20.45 -1.32 -2.62
N LEU A 45 19.51 -1.97 -1.93
CA LEU A 45 19.28 -1.81 -0.50
C LEU A 45 20.02 -2.85 0.36
N ASN A 46 20.81 -3.75 -0.23
CA ASN A 46 21.46 -4.87 0.45
C ASN A 46 20.48 -5.72 1.28
N LEU A 47 19.28 -5.98 0.73
CA LEU A 47 18.29 -6.81 1.40
C LEU A 47 18.76 -8.27 1.51
N SER A 48 18.52 -8.89 2.66
CA SER A 48 18.85 -10.30 2.88
C SER A 48 17.89 -11.20 2.08
N ALA A 49 18.42 -12.02 1.18
CA ALA A 49 17.62 -12.90 0.34
C ALA A 49 17.33 -14.22 1.06
N CYS A 50 16.05 -14.63 1.05
CA CYS A 50 15.61 -15.98 1.28
C CYS A 50 15.32 -16.66 -0.07
N SER A 51 15.67 -17.93 -0.20
CA SER A 51 15.50 -18.67 -1.46
C SER A 51 14.04 -19.00 -1.74
N THR A 52 13.24 -19.20 -0.68
CA THR A 52 11.82 -19.59 -0.78
C THR A 52 10.95 -18.74 0.16
N LEU A 53 9.63 -18.76 -0.09
CA LEU A 53 8.66 -18.14 0.82
C LEU A 53 8.68 -18.79 2.20
N ASP A 54 8.82 -20.11 2.28
CA ASP A 54 8.89 -20.84 3.55
C ASP A 54 10.10 -20.43 4.40
N GLU A 55 11.24 -20.19 3.76
CA GLU A 55 12.43 -19.69 4.45
C GLU A 55 12.18 -18.28 4.99
N LEU A 56 11.57 -17.40 4.19
CA LEU A 56 11.20 -16.06 4.62
C LEU A 56 10.24 -16.09 5.82
N CYS A 57 9.21 -16.92 5.76
CA CYS A 57 8.22 -17.10 6.82
C CYS A 57 8.80 -17.64 8.13
N ARG A 58 9.82 -18.51 8.05
CA ARG A 58 10.54 -19.00 9.23
C ARG A 58 11.52 -17.98 9.81
N THR A 59 12.04 -17.08 8.98
CA THR A 59 13.09 -16.13 9.37
C THR A 59 12.51 -14.88 10.01
N CYS A 60 11.34 -14.43 9.54
CA CYS A 60 10.77 -13.12 9.90
C CYS A 60 9.59 -13.28 10.87
N GLY A 61 9.47 -12.35 11.82
CA GLY A 61 8.31 -12.25 12.70
C GLY A 61 7.23 -11.32 12.17
N ILE A 62 7.60 -10.46 11.22
CA ILE A 62 6.69 -9.52 10.56
C ILE A 62 6.82 -9.70 9.05
N LEU A 63 5.72 -9.89 8.36
CA LEU A 63 5.64 -9.91 6.90
C LEU A 63 4.81 -8.73 6.40
N ILE A 64 5.33 -8.02 5.42
CA ILE A 64 4.65 -6.90 4.76
C ILE A 64 4.37 -7.28 3.31
N SER A 65 3.08 -7.38 2.97
CA SER A 65 2.60 -7.65 1.62
C SER A 65 2.36 -6.34 0.88
N VAL A 66 3.10 -6.14 -0.21
CA VAL A 66 2.99 -4.98 -1.11
C VAL A 66 3.07 -5.46 -2.55
N CYS A 67 2.06 -6.16 -3.00
CA CYS A 67 1.94 -6.76 -4.33
C CYS A 67 0.81 -6.09 -5.14
N PRO A 68 0.63 -6.43 -6.43
CA PRO A 68 -0.55 -6.01 -7.16
C PRO A 68 -1.84 -6.48 -6.47
N PRO A 69 -2.91 -5.65 -6.45
CA PRO A 69 -4.14 -5.95 -5.70
C PRO A 69 -4.76 -7.33 -6.00
N HIS A 70 -4.69 -7.78 -7.24
CA HIS A 70 -5.22 -9.09 -7.66
C HIS A 70 -4.45 -10.28 -7.08
N ALA A 71 -3.21 -10.08 -6.62
CA ALA A 71 -2.38 -11.14 -6.04
C ALA A 71 -2.46 -11.18 -4.50
N ALA A 72 -3.18 -10.28 -3.85
CA ALA A 72 -3.19 -10.15 -2.40
C ALA A 72 -3.72 -11.40 -1.70
N LEU A 73 -4.85 -11.96 -2.15
CA LEU A 73 -5.45 -13.16 -1.56
C LEU A 73 -4.57 -14.40 -1.76
N ASP A 74 -4.00 -14.58 -2.94
CA ASP A 74 -3.11 -15.72 -3.24
C ASP A 74 -1.83 -15.65 -2.40
N MET A 75 -1.28 -14.44 -2.23
CA MET A 75 -0.10 -14.24 -1.39
C MET A 75 -0.40 -14.53 0.09
N ALA A 76 -1.54 -14.07 0.60
CA ALA A 76 -1.98 -14.35 1.96
C ALA A 76 -2.19 -15.86 2.17
N GLN A 77 -2.79 -16.55 1.19
CA GLN A 77 -2.96 -18.00 1.23
C GLN A 77 -1.61 -18.73 1.24
N ALA A 78 -0.67 -18.33 0.39
CA ALA A 78 0.67 -18.92 0.37
C ALA A 78 1.41 -18.74 1.71
N VAL A 79 1.29 -17.58 2.36
CA VAL A 79 1.84 -17.34 3.70
C VAL A 79 1.16 -18.24 4.74
N LYS A 80 -0.16 -18.42 4.66
CA LYS A 80 -0.89 -19.35 5.53
C LYS A 80 -0.39 -20.77 5.39
N ASP A 81 -0.22 -21.24 4.15
CA ASP A 81 0.19 -22.60 3.83
C ASP A 81 1.64 -22.90 4.26
N SER A 82 2.51 -21.87 4.31
CA SER A 82 3.86 -21.97 4.87
C SER A 82 3.90 -22.21 6.38
N GLY A 83 2.77 -22.14 7.07
CA GLY A 83 2.68 -22.27 8.52
C GLY A 83 3.19 -21.06 9.30
N PHE A 84 3.27 -19.88 8.68
CA PHE A 84 3.68 -18.64 9.33
C PHE A 84 2.90 -18.38 10.64
N ARG A 85 3.58 -17.83 11.64
CA ARG A 85 3.00 -17.35 12.89
C ARG A 85 3.65 -16.02 13.24
N GLY A 86 2.91 -14.94 13.14
CA GLY A 86 3.45 -13.61 13.39
C GLY A 86 2.50 -12.53 12.88
N LEU A 87 3.04 -11.35 12.64
CA LEU A 87 2.30 -10.22 12.09
C LEU A 87 2.36 -10.25 10.56
N TYR A 88 1.19 -10.26 9.94
CA TYR A 88 1.04 -10.11 8.49
C TYR A 88 0.34 -8.77 8.20
N ALA A 89 1.09 -7.81 7.67
CA ALA A 89 0.55 -6.53 7.24
C ALA A 89 0.26 -6.57 5.73
N ASP A 90 -1.02 -6.54 5.37
CA ASP A 90 -1.42 -6.31 3.99
C ASP A 90 -1.55 -4.81 3.74
N ILE A 91 -0.65 -4.27 2.92
CA ILE A 91 -0.64 -2.84 2.58
C ILE A 91 -1.00 -2.60 1.10
N ASN A 92 -1.70 -3.57 0.51
CA ASN A 92 -2.13 -3.52 -0.88
C ASN A 92 -3.36 -2.61 -1.05
N ALA A 93 -3.58 -2.12 -2.27
CA ALA A 93 -4.75 -1.30 -2.58
C ALA A 93 -5.97 -2.19 -2.86
N ILE A 94 -6.45 -2.92 -1.86
CA ILE A 94 -7.63 -3.81 -1.95
C ILE A 94 -8.84 -3.18 -1.26
N ALA A 95 -10.03 -3.66 -1.64
CA ALA A 95 -11.27 -3.19 -1.04
C ALA A 95 -11.40 -3.64 0.44
N PRO A 96 -12.06 -2.85 1.33
CA PRO A 96 -12.23 -3.22 2.73
C PRO A 96 -12.86 -4.61 2.95
N ASN A 97 -13.81 -4.99 2.11
CA ASN A 97 -14.43 -6.32 2.20
C ASN A 97 -13.44 -7.44 1.82
N THR A 98 -12.58 -7.21 0.83
CA THR A 98 -11.52 -8.15 0.47
C THR A 98 -10.52 -8.28 1.63
N MET A 99 -10.16 -7.17 2.27
CA MET A 99 -9.28 -7.17 3.43
C MET A 99 -9.88 -7.95 4.62
N LYS A 100 -11.18 -7.79 4.90
CA LYS A 100 -11.88 -8.57 5.93
C LYS A 100 -11.87 -10.06 5.61
N THR A 101 -12.18 -10.45 4.37
CA THR A 101 -12.11 -11.86 3.93
C THR A 101 -10.70 -12.44 4.10
N LEU A 102 -9.66 -11.65 3.76
CA LEU A 102 -8.27 -12.03 3.96
C LEU A 102 -7.96 -12.26 5.45
N ALA A 103 -8.36 -11.32 6.30
CA ALA A 103 -8.14 -11.41 7.73
C ALA A 103 -8.85 -12.62 8.36
N ASP A 104 -10.12 -12.86 8.04
CA ASP A 104 -10.89 -14.02 8.51
C ASP A 104 -10.20 -15.34 8.12
N ASN A 105 -9.65 -15.41 6.91
CA ASN A 105 -8.94 -16.60 6.44
C ASN A 105 -7.63 -16.85 7.21
N LEU A 106 -6.86 -15.80 7.54
CA LEU A 106 -5.58 -15.93 8.22
C LEU A 106 -5.70 -16.10 9.74
N GLN A 107 -6.65 -15.43 10.40
CA GLN A 107 -6.81 -15.46 11.87
C GLN A 107 -7.02 -16.87 12.43
N THR A 108 -7.64 -17.77 11.67
CA THR A 108 -7.83 -19.17 12.07
C THR A 108 -6.54 -19.94 12.31
N THR A 109 -5.40 -19.39 11.87
CA THR A 109 -4.07 -20.06 11.93
C THR A 109 -3.10 -19.44 12.94
N GLY A 110 -3.55 -18.43 13.72
CA GLY A 110 -2.70 -17.74 14.69
C GLY A 110 -1.79 -16.66 14.08
N ILE A 111 -2.12 -16.20 12.86
CA ILE A 111 -1.51 -15.03 12.23
C ILE A 111 -2.28 -13.79 12.71
N THR A 112 -1.56 -12.78 13.19
CA THR A 112 -2.14 -11.47 13.50
C THR A 112 -2.12 -10.63 12.23
N VAL A 113 -3.30 -10.19 11.78
CA VAL A 113 -3.44 -9.45 10.52
C VAL A 113 -3.54 -7.95 10.80
N ILE A 114 -2.79 -7.17 10.03
CA ILE A 114 -2.82 -5.71 10.04
C ILE A 114 -3.26 -5.25 8.64
N ASP A 115 -4.26 -4.39 8.61
CA ASP A 115 -4.73 -3.72 7.40
C ASP A 115 -3.93 -2.43 7.19
N GLY A 116 -3.41 -2.24 6.00
CA GLY A 116 -2.65 -1.07 5.64
C GLY A 116 -3.08 -0.44 4.32
N GLY A 117 -2.96 0.87 4.24
CA GLY A 117 -3.27 1.65 3.04
C GLY A 117 -2.24 2.74 2.79
N ILE A 118 -1.49 2.65 1.68
CA ILE A 118 -0.51 3.67 1.31
C ILE A 118 -1.19 4.78 0.51
N ILE A 119 -1.04 6.03 0.96
CA ILE A 119 -1.46 7.24 0.25
C ILE A 119 -0.22 8.06 -0.08
N GLY A 120 0.03 8.26 -1.36
CA GLY A 120 1.21 8.94 -1.92
C GLY A 120 1.92 8.08 -2.96
N LEU A 121 2.96 8.64 -3.57
CA LEU A 121 3.89 7.96 -4.46
C LEU A 121 5.04 7.33 -3.63
N PRO A 122 5.91 6.48 -4.21
CA PRO A 122 7.12 6.06 -3.52
C PRO A 122 7.87 7.27 -2.96
N PRO A 123 8.06 7.36 -1.63
CA PRO A 123 8.54 8.59 -1.01
C PRO A 123 10.02 8.85 -1.34
N VAL A 124 10.32 10.11 -1.71
CA VAL A 124 11.68 10.63 -1.84
C VAL A 124 12.08 11.41 -0.58
N SER A 125 11.08 12.00 0.10
CA SER A 125 11.25 12.78 1.33
C SER A 125 10.12 12.52 2.31
N ALA A 126 10.34 12.79 3.58
CA ALA A 126 9.32 12.70 4.62
C ALA A 126 8.13 13.63 4.35
N GLY A 127 6.96 13.27 4.85
CA GLY A 127 5.73 14.05 4.73
C GLY A 127 4.99 13.95 3.38
N THR A 128 5.47 13.14 2.44
CA THR A 128 4.86 12.99 1.11
C THR A 128 4.04 11.72 0.93
N THR A 129 4.31 10.70 1.75
CA THR A 129 3.67 9.39 1.65
C THR A 129 3.36 8.84 3.02
N TRP A 130 2.12 8.40 3.18
CA TRP A 130 1.57 7.90 4.43
C TRP A 130 1.15 6.44 4.31
N LEU A 131 1.58 5.63 5.26
CA LEU A 131 1.04 4.29 5.51
C LEU A 131 0.05 4.39 6.67
N HIS A 132 -1.23 4.34 6.35
CA HIS A 132 -2.29 4.23 7.34
C HIS A 132 -2.46 2.77 7.74
N LEU A 133 -2.59 2.50 9.03
CA LEU A 133 -2.67 1.15 9.59
C LEU A 133 -3.91 0.99 10.44
N SER A 134 -4.48 -0.20 10.46
CA SER A 134 -5.54 -0.60 11.37
C SER A 134 -5.45 -2.10 11.71
N GLY A 135 -6.02 -2.47 12.85
CA GLY A 135 -5.95 -3.82 13.39
C GLY A 135 -5.16 -3.90 14.70
N HIS A 136 -5.41 -4.93 15.48
CA HIS A 136 -4.69 -5.17 16.73
C HIS A 136 -3.22 -5.50 16.47
N GLY A 137 -2.29 -4.69 17.01
CA GLY A 137 -0.85 -4.82 16.78
C GLY A 137 -0.32 -3.91 15.67
N ALA A 138 -1.14 -2.97 15.15
CA ALA A 138 -0.72 -1.99 14.15
C ALA A 138 0.48 -1.16 14.63
N GLU A 139 0.63 -0.92 15.94
CA GLU A 139 1.75 -0.22 16.54
C GLU A 139 3.09 -0.91 16.24
N GLN A 140 3.12 -2.24 16.28
CA GLN A 140 4.35 -3.00 16.01
C GLN A 140 4.79 -2.88 14.56
N VAL A 141 3.85 -2.72 13.63
CA VAL A 141 4.15 -2.44 12.23
C VAL A 141 4.56 -0.97 12.05
N ALA A 142 3.87 -0.03 12.70
CA ALA A 142 4.22 1.40 12.67
C ALA A 142 5.65 1.65 13.18
N ASP A 143 6.07 0.97 14.24
CA ASP A 143 7.43 1.05 14.79
C ASP A 143 8.51 0.68 13.77
N CYS A 144 8.18 -0.18 12.79
CA CYS A 144 9.08 -0.52 11.70
C CYS A 144 9.35 0.65 10.73
N PHE A 145 8.62 1.75 10.86
CA PHE A 145 8.73 2.94 10.02
C PHE A 145 9.12 4.20 10.81
N SER A 146 9.63 4.05 12.04
CA SER A 146 9.89 5.16 12.98
C SER A 146 10.93 6.19 12.49
N ALA A 147 11.76 5.84 11.49
CA ALA A 147 12.81 6.72 10.96
C ALA A 147 13.00 6.50 9.45
N GLY A 148 12.00 6.77 8.65
CA GLY A 148 12.09 6.65 7.19
C GLY A 148 11.33 7.77 6.50
N PRO A 149 11.36 7.82 5.16
CA PRO A 149 10.61 8.83 4.43
C PRO A 149 9.10 8.54 4.39
N MET A 150 8.66 7.34 4.79
CA MET A 150 7.25 6.97 4.85
C MET A 150 6.70 7.23 6.25
N GLU A 151 5.72 8.11 6.33
CA GLU A 151 5.02 8.41 7.58
C GLU A 151 4.00 7.31 7.91
N THR A 152 3.68 7.13 9.19
CA THR A 152 2.64 6.19 9.62
C THR A 152 1.55 6.87 10.42
N SER A 153 0.34 6.30 10.36
CA SER A 153 -0.78 6.71 11.21
C SER A 153 -1.65 5.48 11.52
N ILE A 154 -2.06 5.35 12.77
CA ILE A 154 -2.94 4.27 13.23
C ILE A 154 -4.36 4.80 13.33
N LEU A 155 -5.30 4.15 12.62
CA LEU A 155 -6.69 4.59 12.55
C LEU A 155 -7.56 3.96 13.64
N GLY A 156 -7.20 2.76 14.09
CA GLY A 156 -7.95 2.03 15.10
C GLY A 156 -7.79 0.52 15.00
N PRO A 157 -8.52 -0.24 15.84
CA PRO A 157 -8.36 -1.69 15.94
C PRO A 157 -9.10 -2.47 14.84
N GLU A 158 -9.98 -1.85 14.07
CA GLU A 158 -10.88 -2.54 13.14
C GLU A 158 -10.24 -2.75 11.78
N ILE A 159 -10.16 -4.01 11.32
CA ILE A 159 -9.75 -4.36 9.96
C ILE A 159 -10.74 -3.77 8.95
N GLY A 160 -10.21 -3.14 7.91
CA GLY A 160 -10.97 -2.46 6.87
C GLY A 160 -10.97 -0.93 7.00
N GLN A 161 -10.44 -0.36 8.09
CA GLN A 161 -10.35 1.09 8.25
C GLN A 161 -9.27 1.70 7.36
N ALA A 162 -8.07 1.10 7.31
CA ALA A 162 -6.97 1.62 6.50
C ALA A 162 -7.24 1.45 5.00
N SER A 163 -7.68 0.27 4.58
CA SER A 163 -8.11 0.02 3.20
C SER A 163 -9.32 0.88 2.82
N GLY A 164 -10.26 1.12 3.75
CA GLY A 164 -11.40 2.03 3.57
C GLY A 164 -10.98 3.47 3.31
N LEU A 165 -10.08 4.00 4.12
CA LEU A 165 -9.51 5.33 3.92
C LEU A 165 -8.84 5.45 2.54
N LYS A 166 -8.02 4.44 2.17
CA LYS A 166 -7.37 4.38 0.86
C LYS A 166 -8.39 4.39 -0.29
N MET A 167 -9.47 3.63 -0.18
CA MET A 167 -10.51 3.60 -1.22
C MET A 167 -11.27 4.92 -1.32
N CYS A 168 -11.65 5.55 -0.20
CA CYS A 168 -12.28 6.86 -0.19
C CYS A 168 -11.36 7.94 -0.79
N PHE A 169 -10.08 7.93 -0.44
CA PHE A 169 -9.09 8.83 -1.03
C PHE A 169 -8.96 8.62 -2.55
N ALA A 170 -8.88 7.37 -3.00
CA ALA A 170 -8.80 7.04 -4.42
C ALA A 170 -10.09 7.42 -5.18
N ALA A 171 -11.25 7.24 -4.56
CA ALA A 171 -12.53 7.67 -5.15
C ALA A 171 -12.58 9.19 -5.33
N ASN A 172 -12.11 9.96 -4.35
CA ASN A 172 -12.03 11.41 -4.51
C ASN A 172 -11.05 11.83 -5.62
N SER A 173 -9.84 11.30 -5.65
CA SER A 173 -8.82 11.71 -6.61
C SER A 173 -9.11 11.20 -8.04
N LYS A 174 -9.28 9.88 -8.20
CA LYS A 174 -9.47 9.26 -9.52
C LYS A 174 -10.91 9.36 -10.02
N GLY A 175 -11.89 9.24 -9.12
CA GLY A 175 -13.30 9.33 -9.45
C GLY A 175 -13.68 10.75 -9.90
N THR A 176 -13.18 11.76 -9.19
CA THR A 176 -13.40 13.17 -9.57
C THR A 176 -12.75 13.49 -10.92
N ALA A 177 -11.52 13.04 -11.15
CA ALA A 177 -10.86 13.24 -12.45
C ALA A 177 -11.65 12.56 -13.59
N ALA A 178 -12.12 11.33 -13.41
CA ALA A 178 -12.94 10.64 -14.40
C ALA A 178 -14.29 11.35 -14.65
N LEU A 179 -14.91 11.87 -13.60
CA LEU A 179 -16.15 12.66 -13.73
C LEU A 179 -15.91 13.97 -14.49
N HIS A 180 -14.84 14.71 -14.18
CA HIS A 180 -14.48 15.91 -14.92
C HIS A 180 -14.22 15.60 -16.40
N ALA A 181 -13.46 14.56 -16.70
CA ALA A 181 -13.21 14.15 -18.08
C ALA A 181 -14.51 13.84 -18.85
N ALA A 182 -15.45 13.16 -18.22
CA ALA A 182 -16.77 12.84 -18.81
C ALA A 182 -17.59 14.13 -19.05
N ILE A 183 -17.63 15.05 -18.07
CA ILE A 183 -18.36 16.33 -18.20
C ILE A 183 -17.75 17.18 -19.32
N LEU A 184 -16.42 17.28 -19.39
CA LEU A 184 -15.73 18.05 -20.40
C LEU A 184 -15.97 17.47 -21.80
N GLY A 185 -15.91 16.13 -21.95
CA GLY A 185 -16.23 15.46 -23.21
C GLY A 185 -17.70 15.68 -23.65
N ALA A 186 -18.63 15.68 -22.71
CA ALA A 186 -20.04 16.01 -23.03
C ALA A 186 -20.17 17.47 -23.47
N ALA A 187 -19.50 18.41 -22.80
CA ALA A 187 -19.52 19.82 -23.16
C ALA A 187 -18.91 20.12 -24.54
N ASP A 188 -17.86 19.37 -24.92
CA ASP A 188 -17.28 19.42 -26.27
C ASP A 188 -18.29 19.00 -27.33
N ASN A 189 -18.94 17.86 -27.11
CA ASN A 189 -19.97 17.35 -28.04
C ASN A 189 -21.18 18.30 -28.19
N LEU A 190 -21.49 19.03 -27.15
CA LEU A 190 -22.57 20.04 -27.16
C LEU A 190 -22.13 21.42 -27.64
N GLY A 191 -20.84 21.64 -27.88
CA GLY A 191 -20.28 22.94 -28.31
C GLY A 191 -20.33 24.00 -27.21
N VAL A 192 -20.36 23.64 -25.93
CA VAL A 192 -20.52 24.56 -24.79
C VAL A 192 -19.33 24.60 -23.86
N ARG A 193 -18.21 23.96 -24.22
CA ARG A 193 -17.01 23.80 -23.39
C ARG A 193 -16.52 25.14 -22.79
N GLU A 194 -16.26 26.13 -23.64
CA GLU A 194 -15.75 27.40 -23.17
C GLU A 194 -16.73 28.14 -22.24
N ALA A 195 -18.03 28.03 -22.50
CA ALA A 195 -19.05 28.63 -21.65
C ALA A 195 -19.09 27.97 -20.27
N LEU A 196 -18.97 26.64 -20.22
CA LEU A 196 -18.92 25.87 -18.99
C LEU A 196 -17.69 26.25 -18.15
N GLU A 197 -16.51 26.29 -18.75
CA GLU A 197 -15.25 26.61 -18.06
C GLU A 197 -15.28 28.06 -17.51
N ARG A 198 -15.75 29.02 -18.29
CA ARG A 198 -15.96 30.39 -17.78
C ARG A 198 -16.94 30.43 -16.60
N GLN A 199 -18.00 29.64 -16.65
CA GLN A 199 -18.98 29.59 -15.58
C GLN A 199 -18.40 28.94 -14.31
N TRP A 200 -17.60 27.87 -14.45
CA TRP A 200 -16.91 27.27 -13.34
C TRP A 200 -15.95 28.23 -12.64
N ASP A 201 -15.13 28.96 -13.40
CA ASP A 201 -14.18 29.92 -12.81
C ASP A 201 -14.85 31.15 -12.23
N THR A 202 -16.07 31.50 -12.70
CA THR A 202 -16.88 32.58 -12.10
C THR A 202 -17.34 32.21 -10.69
N TYR A 203 -17.81 30.96 -10.46
CA TYR A 203 -18.27 30.48 -9.15
C TYR A 203 -17.14 30.00 -8.26
N THR A 204 -16.10 29.41 -8.84
CA THR A 204 -14.96 28.85 -8.12
C THR A 204 -13.67 29.18 -8.89
N PRO A 205 -13.03 30.32 -8.60
CA PRO A 205 -11.81 30.71 -9.27
C PRO A 205 -10.72 29.62 -9.28
N GLY A 206 -10.19 29.32 -10.46
CA GLY A 206 -9.18 28.30 -10.66
C GLY A 206 -9.70 26.85 -10.69
N PHE A 207 -11.03 26.65 -10.72
CA PHE A 207 -11.62 25.32 -10.79
C PHE A 207 -11.31 24.64 -12.12
N THR A 208 -11.37 25.36 -13.25
CA THR A 208 -11.05 24.85 -14.58
C THR A 208 -9.65 24.21 -14.61
N ALA A 209 -8.64 24.89 -14.06
CA ALA A 209 -7.29 24.34 -13.98
C ALA A 209 -7.21 23.02 -13.19
N LYS A 210 -7.97 22.90 -12.10
CA LYS A 210 -8.06 21.67 -11.31
C LYS A 210 -8.82 20.55 -12.02
N ALA A 211 -9.78 20.88 -12.86
CA ALA A 211 -10.58 19.91 -13.61
C ALA A 211 -9.82 19.29 -14.79
N HIS A 212 -8.78 19.97 -15.26
CA HIS A 212 -7.89 19.47 -16.31
C HIS A 212 -6.75 18.57 -15.77
N GLY A 213 -6.46 18.54 -14.48
CA GLY A 213 -5.44 17.71 -13.80
C GLY A 213 -4.20 18.48 -13.50
#